data_f8f69fc30d8183e5fa22051d3e379b21
#
_entry.id   f8f69fc30d8183e5fa22051d3e379b21
#
_cell.length_a   1.000
_cell.length_b   1.000
_cell.length_c   1.000
_cell.angle_alpha   90.00
_cell.angle_beta   90.00
_cell.angle_gamma   90.00
#
_symmetry.space_group_name_H-M   'P 1'
#
loop_
_entity.id
_entity.type
_entity.pdbx_description
1 polymer ?
#
loop_
_entity_poly.entity_id
_entity_poly.type
_entity_poly.pdbx_seq_one_letter_code
_entity_poly.pdbx_strand_id
1 'polypeptide(L)'
;MIGAERGWITRAEARDRTLLTLRFLSGLPMGEAPQGVAGYRGFFYHFLNMETGLRHARTELSTVDTGLLHLGALHAAAWFDRPEEAELRNLAYSLVDRAEWDWFQRENMAIPMGWHPESGFIARNWEGY
;
A
#
# COMPACT_ATOMS: atom_id res chain seq x y z
N MET A 1 -11.31 12.43 1.71
CA MET A 1 -12.59 12.16 2.41
C MET A 1 -12.89 13.25 3.45
N ILE A 2 -12.11 13.43 4.52
CA ILE A 2 -12.34 14.48 5.55
C ILE A 2 -12.56 15.86 4.94
N GLY A 3 -11.76 16.26 3.95
CA GLY A 3 -11.92 17.56 3.27
C GLY A 3 -13.27 17.72 2.57
N ALA A 4 -13.82 16.63 2.02
CA ALA A 4 -15.15 16.67 1.39
C ALA A 4 -16.27 16.71 2.45
N GLU A 5 -16.15 15.97 3.55
CA GLU A 5 -17.09 16.04 4.67
C GLU A 5 -17.13 17.44 5.33
N ARG A 6 -15.99 18.14 5.35
CA ARG A 6 -15.86 19.47 5.88
C ARG A 6 -16.20 20.58 4.87
N GLY A 7 -16.52 20.22 3.62
CA GLY A 7 -16.82 21.19 2.56
C GLY A 7 -15.61 21.98 2.04
N TRP A 8 -14.38 21.52 2.33
CA TRP A 8 -13.15 22.17 1.84
C TRP A 8 -12.86 21.84 0.38
N ILE A 9 -13.31 20.69 -0.07
CA ILE A 9 -13.27 20.21 -1.45
C ILE A 9 -14.59 19.50 -1.76
N THR A 10 -14.92 19.37 -3.03
CA THR A 10 -16.09 18.59 -3.45
C THR A 10 -15.84 17.10 -3.34
N ARG A 11 -16.91 16.29 -3.28
CA ARG A 11 -16.80 14.81 -3.34
C ARG A 11 -16.13 14.37 -4.66
N ALA A 12 -16.42 15.04 -5.76
CA ALA A 12 -15.82 14.75 -7.07
C ALA A 12 -14.29 14.96 -7.03
N GLU A 13 -13.81 16.09 -6.50
CA GLU A 13 -12.37 16.34 -6.33
C GLU A 13 -11.71 15.31 -5.41
N ALA A 14 -12.37 14.93 -4.30
CA ALA A 14 -11.87 13.89 -3.40
C ALA A 14 -11.77 12.54 -4.12
N ARG A 15 -12.80 12.16 -4.90
CA ARG A 15 -12.82 10.95 -5.73
C ARG A 15 -11.66 10.96 -6.73
N ASP A 16 -11.52 12.01 -7.49
CA ASP A 16 -10.54 12.08 -8.58
C ASP A 16 -9.10 12.01 -8.04
N ARG A 17 -8.81 12.66 -6.92
CA ARG A 17 -7.52 12.57 -6.23
C ARG A 17 -7.24 11.15 -5.70
N THR A 18 -8.23 10.54 -5.07
CA THR A 18 -8.10 9.18 -4.54
C THR A 18 -7.92 8.16 -5.67
N LEU A 19 -8.70 8.29 -6.73
CA LEU A 19 -8.62 7.44 -7.92
C LEU A 19 -7.25 7.54 -8.60
N LEU A 20 -6.73 8.76 -8.77
CA LEU A 20 -5.38 8.99 -9.29
C LEU A 20 -4.32 8.26 -8.46
N THR A 21 -4.39 8.37 -7.13
CA THR A 21 -3.47 7.69 -6.22
C THR A 21 -3.56 6.17 -6.33
N LEU A 22 -4.77 5.62 -6.33
CA LEU A 22 -4.97 4.16 -6.43
C LEU A 22 -4.51 3.61 -7.79
N ARG A 23 -4.80 4.31 -8.89
CA ARG A 23 -4.32 3.94 -10.23
C ARG A 23 -2.78 3.94 -10.28
N PHE A 24 -2.16 4.99 -9.75
CA PHE A 24 -0.70 5.09 -9.69
C PHE A 24 -0.10 3.91 -8.92
N LEU A 25 -0.53 3.66 -7.68
CA LEU A 25 -0.02 2.57 -6.86
C LEU A 25 -0.29 1.18 -7.46
N SER A 26 -1.45 0.99 -8.09
CA SER A 26 -1.80 -0.27 -8.74
C SER A 26 -0.97 -0.55 -9.99
N GLY A 27 -0.52 0.49 -10.69
CA GLY A 27 0.30 0.40 -11.90
C GLY A 27 1.80 0.28 -11.65
N LEU A 28 2.26 0.43 -10.41
CA LEU A 28 3.69 0.34 -10.11
C LEU A 28 4.23 -1.10 -10.26
N PRO A 29 5.44 -1.25 -10.80
CA PRO A 29 6.06 -2.57 -10.97
C PRO A 29 6.38 -3.20 -9.61
N MET A 30 6.03 -4.49 -9.48
CA MET A 30 6.34 -5.34 -8.33
C MET A 30 7.29 -6.46 -8.74
N GLY A 31 8.24 -6.79 -7.89
CA GLY A 31 9.19 -7.87 -8.16
C GLY A 31 10.24 -8.02 -7.07
N GLU A 32 10.98 -9.12 -7.12
CA GLU A 32 12.03 -9.44 -6.15
C GLU A 32 13.34 -8.66 -6.37
N ALA A 33 13.49 -8.03 -7.54
CA ALA A 33 14.69 -7.28 -7.87
C ALA A 33 14.97 -6.16 -6.87
N PRO A 34 16.26 -5.89 -6.53
CA PRO A 34 16.61 -4.83 -5.58
C PRO A 34 16.37 -3.41 -6.12
N GLN A 35 16.16 -3.27 -7.43
CA GLN A 35 15.93 -1.98 -8.10
C GLN A 35 14.88 -2.12 -9.20
N GLY A 36 14.31 -0.98 -9.62
CA GLY A 36 13.35 -0.93 -10.72
C GLY A 36 11.93 -1.37 -10.34
N VAL A 37 11.64 -1.58 -9.06
CA VAL A 37 10.34 -2.00 -8.55
C VAL A 37 9.91 -1.13 -7.36
N ALA A 38 8.62 -1.07 -7.11
CA ALA A 38 8.02 -0.32 -5.99
C ALA A 38 7.75 -1.22 -4.77
N GLY A 39 7.78 -2.54 -4.97
CA GLY A 39 7.48 -3.51 -3.94
C GLY A 39 7.61 -4.95 -4.42
N TYR A 40 7.21 -5.88 -3.57
CA TYR A 40 7.21 -7.32 -3.84
C TYR A 40 6.06 -8.01 -3.11
N ARG A 41 5.42 -9.01 -3.70
CA ARG A 41 4.29 -9.77 -3.13
C ARG A 41 3.15 -8.90 -2.57
N GLY A 42 2.87 -7.76 -3.23
CA GLY A 42 1.85 -6.82 -2.82
C GLY A 42 2.25 -5.84 -1.71
N PHE A 43 3.44 -5.99 -1.13
CA PHE A 43 4.00 -5.04 -0.16
C PHE A 43 4.83 -3.98 -0.85
N PHE A 44 4.78 -2.76 -0.33
CA PHE A 44 5.56 -1.64 -0.82
C PHE A 44 6.82 -1.41 0.02
N TYR A 45 7.85 -0.88 -0.63
CA TYR A 45 9.02 -0.36 0.09
C TYR A 45 8.63 0.84 0.94
N HIS A 46 9.28 0.98 2.10
CA HIS A 46 9.03 2.04 3.07
C HIS A 46 9.08 3.44 2.44
N PHE A 47 10.07 3.70 1.60
CA PHE A 47 10.14 4.93 0.82
C PHE A 47 10.20 4.64 -0.68
N LEU A 48 9.38 5.37 -1.42
CA LEU A 48 9.41 5.40 -2.88
C LEU A 48 9.97 6.75 -3.35
N ASN A 49 10.71 6.73 -4.44
CA ASN A 49 11.16 7.94 -5.10
C ASN A 49 9.96 8.72 -5.63
N MET A 50 9.86 10.00 -5.34
CA MET A 50 8.71 10.85 -5.67
C MET A 50 8.50 11.06 -7.18
N GLU A 51 9.56 10.92 -7.98
CA GLU A 51 9.47 11.11 -9.44
C GLU A 51 9.08 9.82 -10.16
N THR A 52 9.61 8.67 -9.69
CA THR A 52 9.47 7.40 -10.39
C THR A 52 8.49 6.43 -9.75
N GLY A 53 8.17 6.60 -8.47
CA GLY A 53 7.39 5.65 -7.68
C GLY A 53 8.13 4.35 -7.33
N LEU A 54 9.42 4.24 -7.66
CA LEU A 54 10.21 3.05 -7.39
C LEU A 54 10.92 3.11 -6.04
N ARG A 55 11.41 1.96 -5.56
CA ARG A 55 12.18 1.85 -4.31
C ARG A 55 13.23 2.96 -4.20
N HIS A 56 13.21 3.69 -3.10
CA HIS A 56 14.23 4.68 -2.80
C HIS A 56 15.39 4.05 -2.03
N ALA A 57 16.61 4.23 -2.54
CA ALA A 57 17.84 3.71 -1.91
C ALA A 57 17.74 2.19 -1.59
N ARG A 58 18.05 1.81 -0.35
CA ARG A 58 18.00 0.43 0.16
C ARG A 58 16.95 0.26 1.26
N THR A 59 15.81 0.96 1.15
CA THR A 59 14.71 0.80 2.11
C THR A 59 14.13 -0.61 2.05
N GLU A 60 13.59 -1.07 3.17
CA GLU A 60 12.91 -2.36 3.29
C GLU A 60 11.50 -2.34 2.70
N LEU A 61 10.97 -3.50 2.35
CA LEU A 61 9.51 -3.70 2.29
C LEU A 61 8.97 -3.52 3.70
N SER A 62 8.02 -2.61 3.87
CA SER A 62 7.44 -2.31 5.17
C SER A 62 6.09 -2.97 5.35
N THR A 63 5.94 -3.75 6.42
CA THR A 63 4.65 -4.35 6.77
C THR A 63 3.68 -3.33 7.35
N VAL A 64 4.15 -2.43 8.22
CA VAL A 64 3.27 -1.43 8.87
C VAL A 64 2.80 -0.37 7.88
N ASP A 65 3.68 0.16 7.04
CA ASP A 65 3.30 1.20 6.08
C ASP A 65 2.36 0.65 4.99
N THR A 66 2.62 -0.60 4.52
CA THR A 66 1.69 -1.28 3.63
C THR A 66 0.33 -1.52 4.31
N GLY A 67 0.32 -1.93 5.58
CA GLY A 67 -0.90 -2.10 6.37
C GLY A 67 -1.69 -0.79 6.50
N LEU A 68 -1.03 0.32 6.81
CA LEU A 68 -1.67 1.64 6.87
C LEU A 68 -2.20 2.11 5.52
N LEU A 69 -1.48 1.86 4.44
CA LEU A 69 -1.95 2.11 3.08
C LEU A 69 -3.23 1.30 2.78
N HIS A 70 -3.25 0.01 3.13
CA HIS A 70 -4.42 -0.85 2.94
C HIS A 70 -5.62 -0.36 3.75
N LEU A 71 -5.43 0.03 5.01
CA LEU A 71 -6.50 0.63 5.82
C LEU A 71 -7.06 1.91 5.20
N GLY A 72 -6.17 2.76 4.66
CA GLY A 72 -6.56 3.96 3.92
C GLY A 72 -7.37 3.65 2.65
N ALA A 73 -6.95 2.62 1.89
CA ALA A 73 -7.66 2.16 0.69
C ALA A 73 -9.05 1.58 1.03
N LEU A 74 -9.15 0.74 2.05
CA LEU A 74 -10.42 0.18 2.53
C LEU A 74 -11.36 1.26 3.05
N HIS A 75 -10.83 2.24 3.80
CA HIS A 75 -11.63 3.37 4.25
C HIS A 75 -12.16 4.20 3.06
N ALA A 76 -11.34 4.41 2.03
CA ALA A 76 -11.78 5.06 0.79
C ALA A 76 -12.86 4.25 0.09
N ALA A 77 -12.68 2.94 -0.06
CA ALA A 77 -13.68 2.07 -0.68
C ALA A 77 -15.04 2.10 0.07
N ALA A 78 -15.01 2.16 1.39
CA ALA A 78 -16.22 2.25 2.21
C ALA A 78 -16.91 3.62 2.08
N TRP A 79 -16.15 4.71 1.94
CA TRP A 79 -16.71 6.06 1.84
C TRP A 79 -17.23 6.40 0.44
N PHE A 80 -16.56 5.90 -0.62
CA PHE A 80 -16.96 6.08 -2.01
C PHE A 80 -17.93 4.96 -2.44
N ASP A 81 -19.18 5.05 -2.01
CA ASP A 81 -20.20 4.00 -2.09
C ASP A 81 -21.13 4.08 -3.32
N ARG A 82 -21.02 5.14 -4.12
CA ARG A 82 -21.92 5.37 -5.26
C ARG A 82 -21.58 4.47 -6.45
N PRO A 83 -22.57 4.12 -7.31
CA PRO A 83 -22.33 3.27 -8.48
C PRO A 83 -21.18 3.76 -9.38
N GLU A 84 -21.12 5.05 -9.65
CA GLU A 84 -20.09 5.68 -10.49
C GLU A 84 -18.68 5.68 -9.88
N GLU A 85 -18.56 5.30 -8.60
CA GLU A 85 -17.29 5.18 -7.86
C GLU A 85 -16.79 3.74 -7.79
N ALA A 86 -17.40 2.81 -8.54
CA ALA A 86 -17.06 1.39 -8.51
C ALA A 86 -15.61 1.09 -8.89
N GLU A 87 -15.04 1.82 -9.84
CA GLU A 87 -13.61 1.66 -10.22
C GLU A 87 -12.69 1.89 -9.02
N LEU A 88 -12.95 2.94 -8.23
CA LEU A 88 -12.16 3.26 -7.05
C LEU A 88 -12.19 2.11 -6.04
N ARG A 89 -13.38 1.56 -5.76
CA ARG A 89 -13.54 0.43 -4.85
C ARG A 89 -12.79 -0.80 -5.34
N ASN A 90 -12.91 -1.12 -6.62
CA ASN A 90 -12.24 -2.28 -7.23
C ASN A 90 -10.71 -2.16 -7.14
N LEU A 91 -10.16 -0.97 -7.42
CA LEU A 91 -8.72 -0.72 -7.26
C LEU A 91 -8.27 -0.84 -5.80
N ALA A 92 -9.06 -0.30 -4.86
CA ALA A 92 -8.75 -0.39 -3.44
C ALA A 92 -8.72 -1.85 -2.96
N TYR A 93 -9.74 -2.64 -3.29
CA TYR A 93 -9.78 -4.06 -2.94
C TYR A 93 -8.66 -4.85 -3.62
N SER A 94 -8.42 -4.64 -4.91
CA SER A 94 -7.32 -5.30 -5.63
C SER A 94 -5.94 -4.97 -5.02
N LEU A 95 -5.76 -3.74 -4.51
CA LEU A 95 -4.52 -3.34 -3.84
C LEU A 95 -4.30 -4.13 -2.54
N VAL A 96 -5.36 -4.38 -1.79
CA VAL A 96 -5.33 -5.13 -0.53
C VAL A 96 -5.16 -6.63 -0.79
N ASP A 97 -5.94 -7.19 -1.71
CA ASP A 97 -6.02 -8.63 -1.97
C ASP A 97 -4.72 -9.21 -2.54
N ARG A 98 -3.89 -8.39 -3.20
CA ARG A 98 -2.61 -8.84 -3.75
C ARG A 98 -1.51 -9.05 -2.72
N ALA A 99 -1.69 -8.62 -1.47
CA ALA A 99 -0.67 -8.73 -0.45
C ALA A 99 -0.66 -10.13 0.19
N GLU A 100 0.44 -10.83 0.03
CA GLU A 100 0.65 -12.18 0.54
C GLU A 100 1.11 -12.11 2.01
N TRP A 101 0.17 -11.84 2.94
CA TRP A 101 0.47 -11.68 4.37
C TRP A 101 1.04 -12.94 5.02
N ASP A 102 0.64 -14.12 4.56
CA ASP A 102 1.16 -15.41 4.98
C ASP A 102 2.67 -15.57 4.68
N TRP A 103 3.16 -14.95 3.60
CA TRP A 103 4.59 -14.91 3.31
C TRP A 103 5.40 -14.14 4.36
N PHE A 104 4.84 -13.06 4.93
CA PHE A 104 5.47 -12.34 6.03
C PHE A 104 5.34 -13.06 7.37
N GLN A 105 4.34 -13.92 7.54
CA GLN A 105 4.12 -14.62 8.80
C GLN A 105 5.18 -15.70 8.99
N ARG A 106 5.91 -15.62 10.11
CA ARG A 106 6.93 -16.60 10.49
C ARG A 106 6.31 -17.75 11.28
N GLU A 107 7.10 -18.84 11.45
CA GLU A 107 6.66 -20.06 12.16
C GLU A 107 6.10 -19.82 13.57
N ASN A 108 6.58 -18.78 14.25
CA ASN A 108 6.09 -18.36 15.57
C ASN A 108 4.91 -17.38 15.52
N MET A 109 4.23 -17.24 14.38
CA MET A 109 3.15 -16.29 14.13
C MET A 109 3.56 -14.80 14.19
N ALA A 110 4.84 -14.51 14.41
CA ALA A 110 5.35 -13.14 14.42
C ALA A 110 5.46 -12.57 13.00
N ILE A 111 5.22 -11.27 12.87
CA ILE A 111 5.37 -10.53 11.62
C ILE A 111 6.64 -9.69 11.71
N PRO A 112 7.68 -9.95 10.90
CA PRO A 112 8.84 -9.09 10.78
C PRO A 112 8.48 -7.65 10.43
N MET A 113 9.28 -6.70 10.90
CA MET A 113 9.08 -5.28 10.56
C MET A 113 9.22 -4.99 9.07
N GLY A 114 9.99 -5.82 8.35
CA GLY A 114 10.19 -5.68 6.93
C GLY A 114 11.07 -6.77 6.32
N TRP A 115 11.34 -6.60 5.03
CA TRP A 115 12.18 -7.51 4.24
C TRP A 115 13.05 -6.70 3.25
N HIS A 116 14.27 -7.18 3.03
CA HIS A 116 15.19 -6.65 2.02
C HIS A 116 15.51 -7.72 0.97
N PRO A 117 15.54 -7.38 -0.33
CA PRO A 117 15.96 -8.34 -1.36
C PRO A 117 17.44 -8.76 -1.20
N GLU A 118 18.25 -7.92 -0.54
CA GLU A 118 19.67 -8.16 -0.34
C GLU A 118 19.98 -9.06 0.87
N SER A 119 19.10 -9.11 1.87
CA SER A 119 19.41 -9.76 3.17
C SER A 119 18.24 -10.53 3.80
N GLY A 120 17.07 -10.53 3.17
CA GLY A 120 15.90 -11.23 3.69
C GLY A 120 15.17 -10.45 4.77
N PHE A 121 14.47 -11.18 5.64
CA PHE A 121 13.65 -10.60 6.70
C PHE A 121 14.47 -9.90 7.76
N ILE A 122 13.98 -8.74 8.19
CA ILE A 122 14.53 -8.02 9.36
C ILE A 122 14.31 -8.90 10.60
N ALA A 123 15.35 -9.03 11.43
CA ALA A 123 15.30 -9.89 12.62
C ALA A 123 14.32 -9.42 13.70
N ARG A 124 13.92 -8.14 13.68
CA ARG A 124 12.93 -7.59 14.61
C ARG A 124 11.51 -7.82 14.08
N ASN A 125 10.64 -8.19 14.99
CA ASN A 125 9.21 -8.39 14.74
C ASN A 125 8.39 -7.30 15.43
N TRP A 126 7.12 -7.19 15.02
CA TRP A 126 6.11 -6.42 15.77
C TRP A 126 5.66 -7.28 16.96
N GLU A 127 6.30 -7.09 18.12
CA GLU A 127 6.02 -7.81 19.35
C GLU A 127 5.58 -6.83 20.44
N GLY A 128 4.62 -7.26 21.27
CA GLY A 128 4.34 -6.60 22.56
C GLY A 128 3.43 -5.38 22.52
N TYR A 129 2.48 -5.33 21.60
CA TYR A 129 1.40 -4.34 21.63
C TYR A 129 0.09 -4.98 22.06
#